data_e9d89abfdaa45c364d7afbb16da9ad01
#
_entry.id   e9d89abfdaa45c364d7afbb16da9ad01
#
_cell.length_a   1.000
_cell.length_b   1.000
_cell.length_c   1.000
_cell.angle_alpha   90.00
_cell.angle_beta   90.00
_cell.angle_gamma   90.00
#
_symmetry.space_group_name_H-M   'P 1'
#
loop_
_entity.id
_entity.type
_entity.pdbx_description
1 polymer ?
#
loop_
_entity_poly.entity_id
_entity_poly.type
_entity_poly.pdbx_seq_one_letter_code
_entity_poly.pdbx_strand_id
1 'polypeptide(L)'
;MAPATILKVAKKLGLDGIAVADHLTIKGAVETRRLNDDPDFLVIVGAEIETANKEDLIGLFLTEEIESRNTADVITEVKAQGGIVFWAHPFRVGKNLLHPEAIERLDLIEGFNSKTSASRNALAQQLAREYDKPVIGASDAHQVAEIGNGKTLVRSADFGATRESLACGKTQIVDSHLS
;
A
#
# COMPACT_ATOMS: atom_id res chain seq x y z
N MET A 1 7.06 -3.19 -13.91
CA MET A 1 6.11 -3.45 -15.04
C MET A 1 5.88 -2.17 -15.82
N ALA A 2 5.48 -2.26 -17.12
CA ALA A 2 5.16 -1.05 -17.89
C ALA A 2 3.83 -0.42 -17.40
N PRO A 3 3.76 0.90 -17.16
CA PRO A 3 2.56 1.60 -16.65
C PRO A 3 1.28 1.31 -17.44
N ALA A 4 1.33 1.37 -18.77
CA ALA A 4 0.17 1.04 -19.62
C ALA A 4 -0.32 -0.40 -19.45
N THR A 5 0.59 -1.34 -19.18
CA THR A 5 0.23 -2.75 -18.93
C THR A 5 -0.46 -2.91 -17.58
N ILE A 6 0.02 -2.19 -16.55
CA ILE A 6 -0.60 -2.18 -15.21
C ILE A 6 -2.05 -1.72 -15.33
N LEU A 7 -2.30 -0.57 -15.97
CA LEU A 7 -3.65 -0.03 -16.17
C LEU A 7 -4.56 -1.01 -16.90
N LYS A 8 -4.09 -1.54 -18.05
CA LYS A 8 -4.87 -2.47 -18.86
C LYS A 8 -5.29 -3.70 -18.07
N VAL A 9 -4.37 -4.26 -17.30
CA VAL A 9 -4.64 -5.50 -16.54
C VAL A 9 -5.54 -5.21 -15.34
N ALA A 10 -5.28 -4.14 -14.58
CA ALA A 10 -6.11 -3.76 -13.45
C ALA A 10 -7.57 -3.52 -13.84
N LYS A 11 -7.80 -2.76 -14.93
CA LYS A 11 -9.15 -2.54 -15.49
C LYS A 11 -9.79 -3.85 -15.96
N LYS A 12 -9.03 -4.71 -16.65
CA LYS A 12 -9.55 -6.04 -17.11
C LYS A 12 -9.97 -6.94 -15.94
N LEU A 13 -9.32 -6.81 -14.78
CA LEU A 13 -9.66 -7.55 -13.56
C LEU A 13 -10.86 -6.95 -12.80
N GLY A 14 -11.47 -5.88 -13.32
CA GLY A 14 -12.60 -5.22 -12.69
C GLY A 14 -12.26 -4.48 -11.40
N LEU A 15 -11.00 -4.01 -11.27
CA LEU A 15 -10.62 -3.15 -10.17
C LEU A 15 -11.10 -1.72 -10.45
N ASP A 16 -11.56 -1.02 -9.42
CA ASP A 16 -11.96 0.40 -9.51
C ASP A 16 -10.75 1.34 -9.38
N GLY A 17 -9.59 0.80 -9.00
CA GLY A 17 -8.34 1.56 -8.90
C GLY A 17 -7.16 0.69 -8.54
N ILE A 18 -5.98 1.29 -8.57
CA ILE A 18 -4.73 0.65 -8.22
C ILE A 18 -3.79 1.63 -7.52
N ALA A 19 -3.10 1.17 -6.48
CA ALA A 19 -1.93 1.85 -5.95
C ALA A 19 -0.68 1.28 -6.62
N VAL A 20 0.18 2.16 -7.13
CA VAL A 20 1.47 1.80 -7.69
C VAL A 20 2.55 2.35 -6.76
N ALA A 21 3.42 1.47 -6.27
CA ALA A 21 4.47 1.80 -5.31
C ALA A 21 5.78 1.13 -5.75
N ASP A 22 6.55 1.83 -6.57
CA ASP A 22 7.88 1.37 -6.95
C ASP A 22 8.87 1.56 -5.81
N HIS A 23 9.95 0.77 -5.79
CA HIS A 23 11.00 0.94 -4.80
C HIS A 23 11.69 2.29 -4.96
N LEU A 24 11.66 3.09 -3.87
CA LEU A 24 12.40 4.34 -3.70
C LEU A 24 12.06 5.45 -4.72
N THR A 25 10.93 5.37 -5.43
CA THR A 25 10.54 6.38 -6.42
C THR A 25 9.04 6.34 -6.70
N ILE A 26 8.48 7.51 -7.02
CA ILE A 26 7.09 7.65 -7.47
C ILE A 26 6.97 7.71 -9.00
N LYS A 27 8.06 7.67 -9.76
CA LYS A 27 8.05 7.94 -11.21
C LYS A 27 7.13 7.02 -11.99
N GLY A 28 7.15 5.72 -11.71
CA GLY A 28 6.28 4.74 -12.37
C GLY A 28 4.81 4.96 -12.02
N ALA A 29 4.52 5.30 -10.77
CA ALA A 29 3.18 5.63 -10.31
C ALA A 29 2.63 6.91 -10.96
N VAL A 30 3.44 7.96 -11.02
CA VAL A 30 3.11 9.23 -11.70
C VAL A 30 2.83 9.00 -13.18
N GLU A 31 3.67 8.21 -13.86
CA GLU A 31 3.46 7.87 -15.26
C GLU A 31 2.20 7.02 -15.45
N THR A 32 1.93 6.08 -14.56
CA THR A 32 0.69 5.29 -14.59
C THR A 32 -0.54 6.21 -14.46
N ARG A 33 -0.51 7.15 -13.53
CA ARG A 33 -1.59 8.13 -13.35
C ARG A 33 -1.76 9.02 -14.57
N ARG A 34 -0.65 9.47 -15.18
CA ARG A 34 -0.67 10.30 -16.39
C ARG A 34 -1.29 9.60 -17.60
N LEU A 35 -1.07 8.29 -17.73
CA LEU A 35 -1.61 7.46 -18.81
C LEU A 35 -3.07 7.04 -18.59
N ASN A 36 -3.59 7.24 -17.39
CA ASN A 36 -5.00 6.91 -17.12
C ASN A 36 -5.91 8.02 -17.67
N ASP A 37 -6.71 7.67 -18.67
CA ASP A 37 -7.72 8.53 -19.31
C ASP A 37 -9.15 8.27 -18.80
N ASP A 38 -9.31 7.34 -17.88
CA ASP A 38 -10.58 6.89 -17.34
C ASP A 38 -10.87 7.61 -16.01
N PRO A 39 -11.87 8.51 -15.96
CA PRO A 39 -12.22 9.22 -14.72
C PRO A 39 -12.81 8.30 -13.65
N ASP A 40 -13.32 7.13 -14.04
CA ASP A 40 -13.90 6.14 -13.14
C ASP A 40 -12.89 5.09 -12.67
N PHE A 41 -11.59 5.31 -12.91
CA PHE A 41 -10.52 4.45 -12.44
C PHE A 41 -9.49 5.24 -11.64
N LEU A 42 -9.31 4.90 -10.36
CA LEU A 42 -8.38 5.59 -9.47
C LEU A 42 -6.94 5.05 -9.61
N VAL A 43 -5.96 5.93 -9.83
CA VAL A 43 -4.54 5.61 -9.71
C VAL A 43 -3.95 6.36 -8.51
N ILE A 44 -3.56 5.62 -7.48
CA ILE A 44 -2.91 6.15 -6.29
C ILE A 44 -1.40 6.10 -6.49
N VAL A 45 -0.76 7.26 -6.38
CA VAL A 45 0.70 7.38 -6.45
C VAL A 45 1.29 7.03 -5.09
N GLY A 46 2.21 6.08 -5.09
CA GLY A 46 2.92 5.66 -3.89
C GLY A 46 4.38 5.33 -4.18
N ALA A 47 5.10 5.03 -3.11
CA ALA A 47 6.45 4.47 -3.15
C ALA A 47 6.66 3.51 -1.99
N GLU A 48 7.44 2.44 -2.23
CA GLU A 48 7.94 1.56 -1.19
C GLU A 48 9.35 1.98 -0.79
N ILE A 49 9.54 2.25 0.49
CA ILE A 49 10.78 2.75 1.06
C ILE A 49 11.35 1.70 2.00
N GLU A 50 12.44 1.01 1.57
CA GLU A 50 13.24 0.25 2.51
C GLU A 50 14.03 1.26 3.37
N THR A 51 13.78 1.24 4.68
CA THR A 51 14.47 2.10 5.62
C THR A 51 15.92 1.61 5.88
N ALA A 52 16.73 2.46 6.50
CA ALA A 52 18.09 2.10 6.91
C ALA A 52 18.11 0.91 7.91
N ASN A 53 17.01 0.70 8.62
CA ASN A 53 16.84 -0.43 9.56
C ASN A 53 16.24 -1.66 8.90
N LYS A 54 16.06 -1.70 7.58
CA LYS A 54 15.49 -2.83 6.85
C LYS A 54 14.01 -3.12 7.14
N GLU A 55 13.25 -2.10 7.48
CA GLU A 55 11.79 -2.15 7.45
C GLU A 55 11.30 -1.64 6.08
N ASP A 56 10.15 -2.10 5.61
CA ASP A 56 9.53 -1.59 4.39
C ASP A 56 8.29 -0.76 4.74
N LEU A 57 8.35 0.53 4.46
CA LEU A 57 7.23 1.44 4.59
C LEU A 57 6.71 1.81 3.20
N ILE A 58 5.39 1.87 3.04
CA ILE A 58 4.78 2.40 1.83
C ILE A 58 4.09 3.70 2.16
N GLY A 59 4.41 4.75 1.39
CA GLY A 59 3.66 5.98 1.33
C GLY A 59 2.69 5.96 0.15
N LEU A 60 1.44 6.37 0.38
CA LEU A 60 0.41 6.55 -0.65
C LEU A 60 -0.03 8.01 -0.75
N PHE A 61 -0.61 8.39 -1.89
CA PHE A 61 -1.05 9.75 -2.22
C PHE A 61 0.10 10.76 -2.23
N LEU A 62 1.28 10.30 -2.65
CA LEU A 62 2.48 11.12 -2.73
C LEU A 62 2.42 12.08 -3.93
N THR A 63 3.03 13.25 -3.74
CA THR A 63 3.23 14.29 -4.76
C THR A 63 4.69 14.50 -5.08
N GLU A 64 5.59 14.11 -4.16
CA GLU A 64 7.05 14.26 -4.27
C GLU A 64 7.75 12.98 -3.79
N GLU A 65 9.00 12.81 -4.20
CA GLU A 65 9.84 11.68 -3.76
C GLU A 65 10.08 11.74 -2.23
N ILE A 66 10.26 10.58 -1.62
CA ILE A 66 10.69 10.47 -0.23
C ILE A 66 12.20 10.32 -0.20
N GLU A 67 12.88 11.30 0.37
CA GLU A 67 14.34 11.38 0.35
C GLU A 67 14.99 10.60 1.50
N SER A 68 14.38 10.61 2.68
CA SER A 68 14.92 9.94 3.86
C SER A 68 14.85 8.42 3.78
N ARG A 69 15.73 7.78 4.56
CA ARG A 69 15.69 6.34 4.88
C ARG A 69 15.61 6.10 6.39
N ASN A 70 15.56 7.17 7.17
CA ASN A 70 15.26 7.05 8.59
C ASN A 70 13.76 6.82 8.77
N THR A 71 13.37 5.82 9.54
CA THR A 71 11.98 5.41 9.75
C THR A 71 11.07 6.56 10.19
N ALA A 72 11.52 7.36 11.17
CA ALA A 72 10.74 8.47 11.71
C ALA A 72 10.59 9.62 10.70
N ASP A 73 11.63 9.88 9.91
CA ASP A 73 11.61 10.92 8.89
C ASP A 73 10.77 10.51 7.68
N VAL A 74 10.85 9.24 7.23
CA VAL A 74 9.97 8.69 6.18
C VAL A 74 8.50 8.90 6.55
N ILE A 75 8.11 8.55 7.78
CA ILE A 75 6.73 8.75 8.26
C ILE A 75 6.36 10.25 8.22
N THR A 76 7.28 11.11 8.62
CA THR A 76 7.07 12.56 8.64
C THR A 76 6.94 13.13 7.23
N GLU A 77 7.81 12.75 6.29
CA GLU A 77 7.79 13.20 4.89
C GLU A 77 6.50 12.77 4.17
N VAL A 78 6.03 11.52 4.38
CA VAL A 78 4.76 11.06 3.81
C VAL A 78 3.59 11.87 4.34
N LYS A 79 3.53 12.07 5.67
CA LYS A 79 2.44 12.83 6.31
C LYS A 79 2.47 14.31 5.94
N ALA A 80 3.62 14.91 5.75
CA ALA A 80 3.77 16.30 5.31
C ALA A 80 3.13 16.57 3.93
N GLN A 81 3.10 15.54 3.06
CA GLN A 81 2.42 15.58 1.77
C GLN A 81 0.91 15.30 1.88
N GLY A 82 0.36 15.08 3.07
CA GLY A 82 -1.00 14.60 3.28
C GLY A 82 -1.19 13.15 2.87
N GLY A 83 -0.12 12.40 2.73
CA GLY A 83 -0.12 10.98 2.37
C GLY A 83 -0.56 10.06 3.52
N ILE A 84 -0.74 8.80 3.20
CA ILE A 84 -0.96 7.70 4.13
C ILE A 84 0.31 6.87 4.18
N VAL A 85 0.79 6.53 5.38
CA VAL A 85 1.93 5.65 5.58
C VAL A 85 1.54 4.37 6.27
N PHE A 86 2.03 3.24 5.75
CA PHE A 86 1.79 1.93 6.36
C PHE A 86 3.01 1.02 6.31
N TRP A 87 3.02 0.03 7.20
CA TRP A 87 4.05 -1.00 7.22
C TRP A 87 3.66 -2.14 6.27
N ALA A 88 4.47 -2.33 5.24
CA ALA A 88 4.30 -3.37 4.25
C ALA A 88 4.82 -4.72 4.80
N HIS A 89 4.07 -5.81 4.52
CA HIS A 89 4.44 -7.20 4.82
C HIS A 89 5.26 -7.35 6.13
N PRO A 90 4.75 -6.95 7.32
CA PRO A 90 5.51 -6.78 8.57
C PRO A 90 6.21 -8.05 8.92
N PHE A 91 6.05 -9.15 8.80
CA PHE A 91 6.80 -10.35 9.23
C PHE A 91 7.52 -11.07 8.08
N ARG A 92 7.82 -10.35 6.98
CA ARG A 92 8.59 -10.95 5.86
C ARG A 92 9.99 -11.34 6.34
N VAL A 93 10.47 -12.51 5.87
CA VAL A 93 11.83 -12.99 6.20
C VAL A 93 12.88 -11.99 5.70
N GLY A 94 13.88 -11.71 6.56
CA GLY A 94 14.97 -10.80 6.25
C GLY A 94 14.66 -9.32 6.47
N LYS A 95 13.46 -9.00 6.99
CA LYS A 95 13.08 -7.65 7.40
C LYS A 95 13.05 -7.52 8.91
N ASN A 96 13.38 -6.32 9.39
CA ASN A 96 13.32 -6.02 10.82
C ASN A 96 11.91 -5.58 11.22
N LEU A 97 11.62 -5.74 12.52
CA LEU A 97 10.38 -5.24 13.09
C LEU A 97 10.50 -3.74 13.38
N LEU A 98 9.42 -3.03 13.13
CA LEU A 98 9.31 -1.61 13.52
C LEU A 98 9.31 -1.47 15.04
N HIS A 99 9.95 -0.40 15.50
CA HIS A 99 9.86 0.00 16.90
C HIS A 99 8.42 0.42 17.26
N PRO A 100 7.92 0.12 18.46
CA PRO A 100 6.55 0.45 18.89
C PRO A 100 6.14 1.90 18.62
N GLU A 101 7.00 2.87 18.93
CA GLU A 101 6.73 4.29 18.68
C GLU A 101 6.53 4.63 17.19
N ALA A 102 7.19 3.90 16.28
CA ALA A 102 6.98 4.07 14.85
C ALA A 102 5.62 3.47 14.42
N ILE A 103 5.26 2.31 14.98
CA ILE A 103 3.96 1.66 14.69
C ILE A 103 2.80 2.58 15.10
N GLU A 104 2.89 3.24 16.26
CA GLU A 104 1.87 4.19 16.72
C GLU A 104 1.65 5.34 15.74
N ARG A 105 2.68 5.75 15.01
CA ARG A 105 2.63 6.84 14.03
C ARG A 105 2.11 6.43 12.66
N LEU A 106 2.00 5.14 12.36
CA LEU A 106 1.44 4.66 11.10
C LEU A 106 -0.06 4.93 11.03
N ASP A 107 -0.58 5.03 9.82
CA ASP A 107 -2.02 5.18 9.58
C ASP A 107 -2.72 3.82 9.50
N LEU A 108 -2.03 2.79 8.96
CA LEU A 108 -2.54 1.43 8.84
C LEU A 108 -1.40 0.39 8.72
N ILE A 109 -1.75 -0.89 8.67
CA ILE A 109 -0.82 -2.01 8.52
C ILE A 109 -1.30 -2.90 7.37
N GLU A 110 -0.37 -3.45 6.58
CA GLU A 110 -0.70 -4.47 5.61
C GLU A 110 -0.95 -5.81 6.32
N GLY A 111 -2.23 -6.11 6.52
CA GLY A 111 -2.68 -7.34 7.18
C GLY A 111 -2.72 -8.55 6.27
N PHE A 112 -2.68 -8.35 4.95
CA PHE A 112 -2.60 -9.40 3.96
C PHE A 112 -1.69 -8.99 2.79
N ASN A 113 -0.67 -9.78 2.56
CA ASN A 113 0.19 -9.67 1.39
C ASN A 113 0.19 -11.02 0.66
N SER A 114 -0.12 -11.04 -0.65
CA SER A 114 -0.30 -12.29 -1.40
C SER A 114 0.98 -13.12 -1.55
N LYS A 115 2.15 -12.51 -1.30
CA LYS A 115 3.46 -13.17 -1.33
C LYS A 115 3.95 -13.61 0.05
N THR A 116 3.16 -13.35 1.08
CA THR A 116 3.49 -13.69 2.45
C THR A 116 2.66 -14.88 2.92
N SER A 117 3.24 -15.77 3.74
CA SER A 117 2.52 -16.95 4.23
C SER A 117 1.30 -16.57 5.09
N ALA A 118 0.29 -17.43 5.08
CA ALA A 118 -0.93 -17.21 5.87
C ALA A 118 -0.63 -16.98 7.37
N SER A 119 0.35 -17.69 7.94
CA SER A 119 0.76 -17.50 9.32
C SER A 119 1.33 -16.12 9.62
N ARG A 120 2.12 -15.55 8.69
CA ARG A 120 2.67 -14.20 8.83
C ARG A 120 1.61 -13.12 8.60
N ASN A 121 0.70 -13.33 7.65
CA ASN A 121 -0.46 -12.46 7.49
C ASN A 121 -1.33 -12.45 8.77
N ALA A 122 -1.51 -13.60 9.42
CA ALA A 122 -2.22 -13.67 10.69
C ALA A 122 -1.50 -12.88 11.81
N LEU A 123 -0.17 -12.95 11.87
CA LEU A 123 0.63 -12.15 12.81
C LEU A 123 0.50 -10.65 12.53
N ALA A 124 0.51 -10.24 11.26
CA ALA A 124 0.32 -8.84 10.88
C ALA A 124 -1.06 -8.31 11.30
N GLN A 125 -2.11 -9.12 11.12
CA GLN A 125 -3.46 -8.77 11.59
C GLN A 125 -3.56 -8.75 13.11
N GLN A 126 -2.86 -9.63 13.81
CA GLN A 126 -2.81 -9.60 15.27
C GLN A 126 -2.13 -8.32 15.75
N LEU A 127 -0.98 -7.97 15.19
CA LEU A 127 -0.26 -6.72 15.49
C LEU A 127 -1.14 -5.50 15.24
N ALA A 128 -1.87 -5.46 14.12
CA ALA A 128 -2.77 -4.37 13.82
C ALA A 128 -3.85 -4.19 14.89
N ARG A 129 -4.40 -5.30 15.40
CA ARG A 129 -5.37 -5.25 16.52
C ARG A 129 -4.74 -4.75 17.82
N GLU A 130 -3.49 -5.15 18.12
CA GLU A 130 -2.77 -4.72 19.32
C GLU A 130 -2.53 -3.21 19.36
N TYR A 131 -2.32 -2.60 18.17
CA TYR A 131 -2.08 -1.16 18.02
C TYR A 131 -3.32 -0.37 17.54
N ASP A 132 -4.49 -1.01 17.50
CA ASP A 132 -5.74 -0.40 16.99
C ASP A 132 -5.57 0.25 15.60
N LYS A 133 -4.85 -0.46 14.69
CA LYS A 133 -4.60 0.03 13.33
C LYS A 133 -5.52 -0.63 12.32
N PRO A 134 -6.08 0.14 11.37
CA PRO A 134 -6.75 -0.42 10.22
C PRO A 134 -5.83 -1.35 9.42
N VAL A 135 -6.45 -2.30 8.69
CA VAL A 135 -5.71 -3.24 7.84
C VAL A 135 -6.10 -3.09 6.38
N ILE A 136 -5.12 -3.34 5.52
CA ILE A 136 -5.32 -3.49 4.07
C ILE A 136 -4.77 -4.82 3.59
N GLY A 137 -5.19 -5.22 2.37
CA GLY A 137 -4.61 -6.31 1.63
C GLY A 137 -4.01 -5.83 0.31
N ALA A 138 -2.85 -6.36 -0.06
CA ALA A 138 -2.20 -6.04 -1.31
C ALA A 138 -1.64 -7.27 -2.03
N SER A 139 -1.46 -7.13 -3.34
CA SER A 139 -0.88 -8.19 -4.17
C SER A 139 0.64 -8.22 -4.11
N ASP A 140 1.28 -7.08 -3.84
CA ASP A 140 2.74 -6.94 -3.95
C ASP A 140 3.26 -7.46 -5.30
N ALA A 141 2.55 -7.07 -6.37
CA ALA A 141 2.75 -7.62 -7.71
C ALA A 141 4.04 -7.12 -8.34
N HIS A 142 4.95 -8.03 -8.67
CA HIS A 142 6.16 -7.77 -9.44
C HIS A 142 6.00 -8.24 -10.91
N GLN A 143 4.99 -9.05 -11.16
CA GLN A 143 4.63 -9.57 -12.49
C GLN A 143 3.15 -9.33 -12.78
N VAL A 144 2.82 -9.26 -14.06
CA VAL A 144 1.45 -8.99 -14.53
C VAL A 144 0.43 -9.99 -13.97
N ALA A 145 0.81 -11.25 -13.86
CA ALA A 145 -0.07 -12.32 -13.36
C ALA A 145 -0.38 -12.22 -11.86
N GLU A 146 0.36 -11.39 -11.13
CA GLU A 146 0.20 -11.21 -9.68
C GLU A 146 -0.75 -10.06 -9.34
N ILE A 147 -1.05 -9.17 -10.31
CA ILE A 147 -1.97 -8.05 -10.10
C ILE A 147 -3.34 -8.57 -9.64
N GLY A 148 -3.82 -8.04 -8.52
CA GLY A 148 -5.11 -8.38 -7.96
C GLY A 148 -5.16 -9.68 -7.14
N ASN A 149 -4.03 -10.37 -6.90
CA ASN A 149 -4.00 -11.54 -6.01
C ASN A 149 -4.35 -11.21 -4.55
N GLY A 150 -4.09 -9.99 -4.14
CA GLY A 150 -4.56 -9.42 -2.87
C GLY A 150 -5.15 -8.05 -3.15
N LYS A 151 -6.30 -7.76 -2.56
CA LYS A 151 -7.08 -6.54 -2.80
C LYS A 151 -7.61 -5.98 -1.50
N THR A 152 -7.88 -4.68 -1.52
CA THR A 152 -8.62 -3.99 -0.46
C THR A 152 -9.93 -3.47 -1.04
N LEU A 153 -11.05 -3.90 -0.47
CA LEU A 153 -12.32 -3.24 -0.69
C LEU A 153 -12.37 -2.01 0.22
N VAL A 154 -12.56 -0.84 -0.37
CA VAL A 154 -12.68 0.42 0.36
C VAL A 154 -14.12 0.91 0.27
N ARG A 155 -14.75 1.13 1.42
CA ARG A 155 -16.11 1.72 1.48
C ARG A 155 -15.97 3.23 1.45
N SER A 156 -16.03 3.81 0.26
CA SER A 156 -15.91 5.24 0.02
C SER A 156 -17.14 5.78 -0.71
N ALA A 157 -17.44 7.05 -0.51
CA ALA A 157 -18.55 7.71 -1.21
C ALA A 157 -18.16 7.98 -2.68
N ASP A 158 -16.89 8.29 -2.91
CA ASP A 158 -16.30 8.56 -4.22
C ASP A 158 -14.76 8.39 -4.15
N PHE A 159 -14.08 8.56 -5.26
CA PHE A 159 -12.62 8.46 -5.30
C PHE A 159 -11.90 9.55 -4.49
N GLY A 160 -12.49 10.74 -4.35
CA GLY A 160 -11.93 11.82 -3.54
C GLY A 160 -11.89 11.47 -2.05
N ALA A 161 -12.89 10.73 -1.56
CA ALA A 161 -13.01 10.28 -0.19
C ALA A 161 -12.21 8.99 0.12
N THR A 162 -11.58 8.35 -0.89
CA THR A 162 -10.87 7.08 -0.72
C THR A 162 -9.75 7.18 0.30
N ARG A 163 -8.96 8.26 0.30
CA ARG A 163 -7.87 8.49 1.24
C ARG A 163 -8.37 8.50 2.69
N GLU A 164 -9.42 9.25 2.96
CA GLU A 164 -10.01 9.34 4.30
C GLU A 164 -10.61 8.00 4.72
N SER A 165 -11.27 7.30 3.81
CA SER A 165 -11.86 5.98 4.07
C SER A 165 -10.80 4.93 4.40
N LEU A 166 -9.64 4.95 3.74
CA LEU A 166 -8.49 4.12 4.08
C LEU A 166 -7.98 4.45 5.50
N ALA A 167 -7.72 5.73 5.78
CA ALA A 167 -7.22 6.18 7.09
C ALA A 167 -8.19 5.88 8.24
N CYS A 168 -9.50 5.90 7.98
CA CYS A 168 -10.55 5.58 8.97
C CYS A 168 -10.87 4.08 9.06
N GLY A 169 -10.14 3.19 8.37
CA GLY A 169 -10.36 1.75 8.44
C GLY A 169 -11.67 1.26 7.80
N LYS A 170 -12.25 2.02 6.89
CA LYS A 170 -13.42 1.57 6.10
C LYS A 170 -12.97 0.58 5.01
N THR A 171 -12.25 -0.45 5.42
CA THR A 171 -11.56 -1.38 4.55
C THR A 171 -11.94 -2.83 4.84
N GLN A 172 -11.86 -3.67 3.82
CA GLN A 172 -11.97 -5.12 3.93
C GLN A 172 -10.93 -5.78 3.03
N ILE A 173 -10.17 -6.72 3.58
CA ILE A 173 -9.23 -7.52 2.82
C ILE A 173 -10.00 -8.50 1.94
N VAL A 174 -9.59 -8.61 0.66
CA VAL A 174 -10.09 -9.61 -0.28
C VAL A 174 -8.91 -10.41 -0.81
N ASP A 175 -8.89 -11.69 -0.45
CA ASP A 175 -7.95 -12.68 -0.98
C ASP A 175 -8.56 -13.35 -2.20
N SER A 176 -7.91 -13.24 -3.36
CA SER A 176 -8.41 -13.81 -4.61
C SER A 176 -8.25 -15.34 -4.69
N HIS A 177 -7.50 -15.95 -3.76
CA HIS A 177 -7.34 -17.40 -3.69
C HIS A 177 -8.43 -18.09 -2.84
N LEU A 178 -9.29 -17.31 -2.15
CA LEU A 178 -10.39 -17.81 -1.31
C LEU A 178 -11.78 -17.57 -1.93
N SER A 179 -11.86 -17.09 -3.16
CA SER A 179 -13.11 -16.83 -3.89
C SER A 179 -13.38 -17.86 -4.97
#